data_0b5dbffe066f97bf2077011821ffda07
#
_entry.id   0b5dbffe066f97bf2077011821ffda07
#
_cell.length_a   1.000
_cell.length_b   1.000
_cell.length_c   1.000
_cell.angle_alpha   90.00
_cell.angle_beta   90.00
_cell.angle_gamma   90.00
#
_symmetry.space_group_name_H-M   'P 1'
#
loop_
_entity.id
_entity.type
_entity.pdbx_description
1 polymer ?
#
loop_
_entity_poly.entity_id
_entity_poly.type
_entity_poly.pdbx_seq_one_letter_code
_entity_poly.pdbx_strand_id
1 'polypeptide(L)'
;MHPVCLSISLFSGFTYSVMLKGKKAIKNNLIYMLPMMLITALINPAFNHEGVTIIEYLPSGNPLTLESVIYGLCAATMIASVICHFSCYNEIMTSDKFIYLFGKIIPAMSLIISMTLRFVPKFSAQLKVVTNAQKCMGRDVSSGSIIKRAKNGLNILSIMTTWSLENAIETADSMKSRGYGVPGRTAFSIFTFDKRDKKALICILALGIYTLSGSLMGAIDFNFFPSVKTAELSAFGISVFATYFLLCISPVIIEIREVRKWNALRSKI
;
A
#
# COMPACT_ATOMS: atom_id res chain seq x y z
N MET A 1 -18.41 9.52 -3.35
CA MET A 1 -18.33 8.09 -2.98
C MET A 1 -19.50 7.34 -3.57
N HIS A 2 -19.35 6.65 -4.70
CA HIS A 2 -20.46 5.92 -5.33
C HIS A 2 -20.42 4.45 -4.89
N PRO A 3 -21.52 3.85 -4.35
CA PRO A 3 -21.54 2.48 -3.82
C PRO A 3 -21.12 1.42 -4.83
N VAL A 4 -21.52 1.60 -6.10
CA VAL A 4 -21.14 0.68 -7.18
C VAL A 4 -19.65 0.68 -7.43
N CYS A 5 -19.00 1.85 -7.47
CA CYS A 5 -17.54 1.95 -7.65
C CYS A 5 -16.80 1.31 -6.48
N LEU A 6 -17.27 1.50 -5.25
CA LEU A 6 -16.69 0.89 -4.05
C LEU A 6 -16.79 -0.64 -4.08
N SER A 7 -17.95 -1.17 -4.49
CA SER A 7 -18.15 -2.61 -4.65
C SER A 7 -17.24 -3.21 -5.72
N ILE A 8 -17.10 -2.55 -6.86
CA ILE A 8 -16.19 -2.95 -7.95
C ILE A 8 -14.74 -2.97 -7.44
N SER A 9 -14.32 -1.92 -6.75
CA SER A 9 -12.97 -1.80 -6.22
C SER A 9 -12.68 -2.88 -5.18
N LEU A 10 -13.59 -3.11 -4.24
CA LEU A 10 -13.44 -4.16 -3.22
C LEU A 10 -13.34 -5.55 -3.87
N PHE A 11 -14.23 -5.86 -4.80
CA PHE A 11 -14.23 -7.14 -5.50
C PHE A 11 -12.93 -7.37 -6.28
N SER A 12 -12.48 -6.37 -7.02
CA SER A 12 -11.23 -6.43 -7.78
C SER A 12 -10.03 -6.61 -6.85
N GLY A 13 -9.91 -5.80 -5.80
CA GLY A 13 -8.81 -5.88 -4.83
C GLY A 13 -8.78 -7.22 -4.09
N PHE A 14 -9.96 -7.72 -3.68
CA PHE A 14 -10.06 -9.03 -3.02
C PHE A 14 -9.65 -10.18 -3.96
N THR A 15 -10.16 -10.17 -5.20
CA THR A 15 -9.81 -11.18 -6.22
C THR A 15 -8.31 -11.19 -6.49
N TYR A 16 -7.71 -10.02 -6.64
CA TYR A 16 -6.28 -9.90 -6.89
C TYR A 16 -5.45 -10.36 -5.68
N SER A 17 -5.86 -10.01 -4.47
CA SER A 17 -5.21 -10.47 -3.23
C SER A 17 -5.22 -12.00 -3.10
N VAL A 18 -6.35 -12.63 -3.45
CA VAL A 18 -6.47 -14.10 -3.45
C VAL A 18 -5.57 -14.75 -4.50
N MET A 19 -5.44 -14.14 -5.68
CA MET A 19 -4.53 -14.65 -6.72
C MET A 19 -3.07 -14.59 -6.30
N LEU A 20 -2.64 -13.52 -5.63
CA LEU A 20 -1.25 -13.33 -5.21
C LEU A 20 -0.85 -14.20 -4.01
N LYS A 21 -1.70 -14.30 -2.99
CA LYS A 21 -1.39 -14.94 -1.70
C LYS A 21 -2.10 -16.28 -1.48
N GLY A 22 -2.98 -16.68 -2.39
CA GLY A 22 -3.76 -17.91 -2.28
C GLY A 22 -4.72 -17.93 -1.08
N LYS A 23 -4.98 -19.12 -0.54
CA LYS A 23 -5.91 -19.32 0.59
C LYS A 23 -5.56 -18.55 1.86
N LYS A 24 -4.27 -18.18 2.07
CA LYS A 24 -3.83 -17.36 3.21
C LYS A 24 -4.39 -15.93 3.11
N ALA A 25 -4.57 -15.41 1.91
CA ALA A 25 -5.16 -14.09 1.70
C ALA A 25 -6.59 -14.02 2.19
N ILE A 26 -7.40 -15.05 1.91
CA ILE A 26 -8.80 -15.11 2.33
C ILE A 26 -8.88 -15.02 3.85
N LYS A 27 -8.09 -15.83 4.56
CA LYS A 27 -8.07 -15.83 6.02
C LYS A 27 -7.61 -14.49 6.60
N ASN A 28 -6.52 -13.94 6.09
CA ASN A 28 -5.98 -12.68 6.58
C ASN A 28 -6.90 -11.51 6.28
N ASN A 29 -7.40 -11.42 5.06
CA ASN A 29 -8.32 -10.35 4.68
C ASN A 29 -9.60 -10.42 5.51
N LEU A 30 -10.17 -11.62 5.71
CA LEU A 30 -11.39 -11.77 6.53
C LEU A 30 -11.16 -11.37 7.99
N ILE A 31 -10.05 -11.81 8.60
CA ILE A 31 -9.73 -11.52 10.00
C ILE A 31 -9.49 -10.03 10.26
N TYR A 32 -8.82 -9.34 9.34
CA TYR A 32 -8.48 -7.93 9.55
C TYR A 32 -9.52 -6.97 8.98
N MET A 33 -10.11 -7.28 7.81
CA MET A 33 -11.08 -6.39 7.17
C MET A 33 -12.45 -6.41 7.87
N LEU A 34 -12.93 -7.59 8.30
CA LEU A 34 -14.28 -7.72 8.81
C LEU A 34 -14.48 -6.93 10.12
N PRO A 35 -13.58 -7.02 11.14
CA PRO A 35 -13.70 -6.19 12.33
C PRO A 35 -13.59 -4.69 12.01
N MET A 36 -12.67 -4.32 11.10
CA MET A 36 -12.48 -2.93 10.69
C MET A 36 -13.73 -2.37 10.00
N MET A 37 -14.33 -3.16 9.10
CA MET A 37 -15.59 -2.79 8.45
C MET A 37 -16.73 -2.63 9.47
N LEU A 38 -16.87 -3.55 10.42
CA LEU A 38 -17.91 -3.47 11.46
C LEU A 38 -17.73 -2.23 12.33
N ILE A 39 -16.51 -1.97 12.80
CA ILE A 39 -16.21 -0.79 13.62
C ILE A 39 -16.54 0.49 12.86
N THR A 40 -16.08 0.62 11.60
CA THR A 40 -16.32 1.83 10.79
C THR A 40 -17.80 2.00 10.45
N ALA A 41 -18.52 0.91 10.15
CA ALA A 41 -19.95 0.95 9.85
C ALA A 41 -20.80 1.35 11.07
N LEU A 42 -20.36 1.00 12.28
CA LEU A 42 -21.06 1.33 13.53
C LEU A 42 -20.72 2.73 14.07
N ILE A 43 -19.47 3.15 13.92
CA ILE A 43 -19.03 4.48 14.41
C ILE A 43 -19.78 5.60 13.69
N ASN A 44 -19.98 5.50 12.38
CA ASN A 44 -20.58 6.59 11.62
C ASN A 44 -22.01 6.91 12.08
N PRO A 45 -22.96 5.95 12.16
CA PRO A 45 -24.30 6.22 12.67
C PRO A 45 -24.36 6.63 14.15
N ALA A 46 -23.32 6.29 14.94
CA ALA A 46 -23.25 6.66 16.35
C ALA A 46 -22.87 8.14 16.56
N PHE A 47 -22.14 8.75 15.62
CA PHE A 47 -21.63 10.13 15.73
C PHE A 47 -22.24 11.09 14.70
N ASN A 48 -22.67 10.59 13.54
CA ASN A 48 -23.28 11.40 12.50
C ASN A 48 -24.80 11.15 12.47
N HIS A 49 -25.56 12.18 12.74
CA HIS A 49 -27.02 12.16 12.85
C HIS A 49 -27.71 12.92 11.71
N GLU A 50 -26.95 13.28 10.67
CA GLU A 50 -27.50 13.96 9.49
C GLU A 50 -28.33 13.00 8.65
N GLY A 51 -29.44 13.49 8.11
CA GLY A 51 -30.35 12.73 7.23
C GLY A 51 -31.81 13.05 7.51
N VAL A 52 -32.66 12.73 6.56
CA VAL A 52 -34.13 13.00 6.64
C VAL A 52 -34.89 11.77 7.13
N THR A 53 -34.40 10.57 6.84
CA THR A 53 -35.09 9.32 7.15
C THR A 53 -34.68 8.78 8.52
N ILE A 54 -35.45 9.06 9.54
CA ILE A 54 -35.20 8.59 10.92
C ILE A 54 -35.69 7.15 11.04
N ILE A 55 -34.81 6.25 11.48
CA ILE A 55 -35.14 4.85 11.78
C ILE A 55 -35.57 4.71 13.24
N GLU A 56 -34.77 5.25 14.17
CA GLU A 56 -34.98 5.12 15.60
C GLU A 56 -34.23 6.26 16.33
N TYR A 57 -34.61 6.53 17.58
CA TYR A 57 -33.87 7.47 18.44
C TYR A 57 -32.98 6.69 19.41
N LEU A 58 -31.71 7.07 19.45
CA LEU A 58 -30.76 6.53 20.42
C LEU A 58 -31.18 6.90 21.85
N PRO A 59 -30.75 6.15 22.88
CA PRO A 59 -30.96 6.51 24.29
C PRO A 59 -30.43 7.89 24.66
N SER A 60 -29.49 8.43 23.87
CA SER A 60 -28.99 9.80 23.99
C SER A 60 -29.89 10.89 23.43
N GLY A 61 -31.04 10.52 22.84
CA GLY A 61 -32.00 11.45 22.21
C GLY A 61 -31.66 11.82 20.76
N ASN A 62 -30.55 11.36 20.23
CA ASN A 62 -30.13 11.65 18.85
C ASN A 62 -30.82 10.71 17.86
N PRO A 63 -31.23 11.23 16.67
CA PRO A 63 -31.85 10.39 15.64
C PRO A 63 -30.83 9.51 14.93
N LEU A 64 -31.14 8.22 14.80
CA LEU A 64 -30.44 7.30 13.93
C LEU A 64 -31.07 7.36 12.53
N THR A 65 -30.30 7.82 11.53
CA THR A 65 -30.81 8.02 10.17
C THR A 65 -30.33 6.92 9.22
N LEU A 66 -31.17 6.57 8.25
CA LEU A 66 -30.83 5.56 7.24
C LEU A 66 -29.66 6.02 6.37
N GLU A 67 -29.58 7.30 6.06
CA GLU A 67 -28.51 7.92 5.30
C GLU A 67 -27.15 7.75 6.01
N SER A 68 -27.12 7.93 7.33
CA SER A 68 -25.92 7.74 8.15
C SER A 68 -25.44 6.28 8.14
N VAL A 69 -26.36 5.31 8.17
CA VAL A 69 -26.03 3.88 8.10
C VAL A 69 -25.45 3.52 6.73
N ILE A 70 -26.10 3.98 5.65
CA ILE A 70 -25.60 3.76 4.27
C ILE A 70 -24.24 4.39 4.08
N TYR A 71 -24.04 5.61 4.55
CA TYR A 71 -22.74 6.29 4.49
C TYR A 71 -21.68 5.52 5.27
N GLY A 72 -21.98 5.05 6.48
CA GLY A 72 -21.10 4.23 7.30
C GLY A 72 -20.68 2.93 6.59
N LEU A 73 -21.62 2.26 5.93
CA LEU A 73 -21.34 1.05 5.15
C LEU A 73 -20.45 1.35 3.92
N CYS A 74 -20.70 2.45 3.22
CA CYS A 74 -19.87 2.89 2.11
C CYS A 74 -18.45 3.26 2.57
N ALA A 75 -18.32 3.97 3.68
CA ALA A 75 -17.03 4.31 4.27
C ALA A 75 -16.25 3.06 4.70
N ALA A 76 -16.91 2.09 5.32
CA ALA A 76 -16.35 0.80 5.68
C ALA A 76 -15.83 0.04 4.45
N THR A 77 -16.63 0.00 3.38
CA THR A 77 -16.27 -0.64 2.11
C THR A 77 -15.08 0.06 1.45
N MET A 78 -15.00 1.39 1.53
CA MET A 78 -13.88 2.17 1.04
C MET A 78 -12.57 1.80 1.75
N ILE A 79 -12.58 1.79 3.08
CA ILE A 79 -11.39 1.43 3.88
C ILE A 79 -10.96 0.00 3.57
N ALA A 80 -11.90 -0.94 3.52
CA ALA A 80 -11.62 -2.33 3.20
C ALA A 80 -11.00 -2.49 1.81
N SER A 81 -11.52 -1.79 0.81
CA SER A 81 -10.98 -1.77 -0.55
C SER A 81 -9.54 -1.23 -0.59
N VAL A 82 -9.28 -0.13 0.10
CA VAL A 82 -7.93 0.46 0.20
C VAL A 82 -6.96 -0.53 0.85
N ILE A 83 -7.33 -1.17 1.96
CA ILE A 83 -6.48 -2.16 2.64
C ILE A 83 -6.16 -3.34 1.70
N CYS A 84 -7.15 -3.83 0.94
CA CYS A 84 -6.93 -4.89 -0.05
C CYS A 84 -5.91 -4.50 -1.11
N HIS A 85 -6.06 -3.33 -1.71
CA HIS A 85 -5.15 -2.85 -2.74
C HIS A 85 -3.74 -2.60 -2.20
N PHE A 86 -3.60 -2.01 -1.01
CA PHE A 86 -2.30 -1.86 -0.36
C PHE A 86 -1.65 -3.21 -0.01
N SER A 87 -2.44 -4.18 0.41
CA SER A 87 -1.94 -5.54 0.65
C SER A 87 -1.36 -6.19 -0.62
N CYS A 88 -2.00 -5.96 -1.78
CA CYS A 88 -1.49 -6.40 -3.08
C CYS A 88 -0.24 -5.61 -3.49
N TYR A 89 -0.26 -4.29 -3.31
CA TYR A 89 0.88 -3.43 -3.61
C TYR A 89 2.14 -3.86 -2.85
N ASN A 90 2.02 -4.09 -1.54
CA ASN A 90 3.14 -4.53 -0.70
C ASN A 90 3.73 -5.89 -1.11
N GLU A 91 2.93 -6.76 -1.71
CA GLU A 91 3.41 -8.05 -2.22
C GLU A 91 4.18 -7.91 -3.54
N ILE A 92 3.70 -7.02 -4.40
CA ILE A 92 4.27 -6.86 -5.76
C ILE A 92 5.47 -5.93 -5.76
N MET A 93 5.39 -4.83 -4.99
CA MET A 93 6.41 -3.78 -4.98
C MET A 93 7.54 -4.15 -4.03
N THR A 94 8.54 -4.83 -4.57
CA THR A 94 9.79 -5.08 -3.84
C THR A 94 10.70 -3.85 -3.86
N SER A 95 11.62 -3.77 -2.90
CA SER A 95 12.61 -2.69 -2.81
C SER A 95 13.39 -2.50 -4.11
N ASP A 96 13.74 -3.59 -4.80
CA ASP A 96 14.51 -3.54 -6.04
C ASP A 96 13.69 -2.96 -7.20
N LYS A 97 12.39 -3.28 -7.28
CA LYS A 97 11.48 -2.69 -8.27
C LYS A 97 11.27 -1.19 -8.02
N PHE A 98 11.16 -0.81 -6.75
CA PHE A 98 11.05 0.59 -6.37
C PHE A 98 12.29 1.39 -6.79
N ILE A 99 13.49 0.86 -6.51
CA ILE A 99 14.76 1.45 -6.92
C ILE A 99 14.86 1.56 -8.44
N TYR A 100 14.44 0.53 -9.17
CA TYR A 100 14.43 0.55 -10.63
C TYR A 100 13.51 1.64 -11.21
N LEU A 101 12.30 1.78 -10.66
CA LEU A 101 11.30 2.71 -11.15
C LEU A 101 11.74 4.17 -10.95
N PHE A 102 12.23 4.49 -9.76
CA PHE A 102 12.62 5.86 -9.40
C PHE A 102 14.08 6.18 -9.71
N GLY A 103 14.93 5.18 -9.90
CA GLY A 103 16.36 5.35 -10.12
C GLY A 103 16.72 6.08 -11.40
N LYS A 104 15.87 6.01 -12.43
CA LYS A 104 16.06 6.78 -13.67
C LYS A 104 15.66 8.24 -13.54
N ILE A 105 14.69 8.54 -12.68
CA ILE A 105 14.16 9.89 -12.47
C ILE A 105 15.06 10.67 -11.50
N ILE A 106 15.46 10.04 -10.40
CA ILE A 106 16.28 10.65 -9.35
C ILE A 106 17.42 9.67 -8.95
N PRO A 107 18.54 9.65 -9.71
CA PRO A 107 19.62 8.69 -9.49
C PRO A 107 20.25 8.75 -8.10
N ALA A 108 20.41 9.95 -7.54
CA ALA A 108 20.96 10.14 -6.20
C ALA A 108 20.08 9.56 -5.10
N MET A 109 18.77 9.77 -5.18
CA MET A 109 17.79 9.21 -4.21
C MET A 109 17.72 7.68 -4.31
N SER A 110 17.75 7.14 -5.52
CA SER A 110 17.78 5.69 -5.74
C SER A 110 18.98 5.03 -5.06
N LEU A 111 20.15 5.66 -5.15
CA LEU A 111 21.35 5.18 -4.48
C LEU A 111 21.19 5.20 -2.95
N ILE A 112 20.72 6.33 -2.40
CA ILE A 112 20.52 6.48 -0.95
C ILE A 112 19.54 5.41 -0.43
N ILE A 113 18.39 5.22 -1.11
CA ILE A 113 17.40 4.22 -0.73
C ILE A 113 17.98 2.80 -0.80
N SER A 114 18.71 2.48 -1.88
CA SER A 114 19.35 1.17 -2.04
C SER A 114 20.36 0.88 -0.91
N MET A 115 21.17 1.86 -0.58
CA MET A 115 22.12 1.75 0.53
C MET A 115 21.39 1.58 1.87
N THR A 116 20.40 2.41 2.14
CA THR A 116 19.62 2.37 3.40
C THR A 116 18.97 1.01 3.58
N LEU A 117 18.29 0.47 2.56
CA LEU A 117 17.66 -0.84 2.63
C LEU A 117 18.65 -1.98 2.87
N ARG A 118 19.86 -1.87 2.35
CA ARG A 118 20.95 -2.82 2.61
C ARG A 118 21.54 -2.65 4.03
N PHE A 119 21.58 -1.41 4.53
CA PHE A 119 22.11 -1.12 5.87
C PHE A 119 21.19 -1.58 6.99
N VAL A 120 19.86 -1.56 6.82
CA VAL A 120 18.91 -1.94 7.88
C VAL A 120 19.18 -3.36 8.45
N PRO A 121 19.33 -4.43 7.64
CA PRO A 121 19.66 -5.75 8.16
C PRO A 121 21.01 -5.80 8.85
N LYS A 122 22.06 -5.14 8.27
CA LYS A 122 23.40 -5.07 8.84
C LYS A 122 23.40 -4.36 10.18
N PHE A 123 22.68 -3.23 10.26
CA PHE A 123 22.52 -2.44 11.48
C PHE A 123 21.81 -3.25 12.58
N SER A 124 20.74 -3.95 12.23
CA SER A 124 20.00 -4.80 13.16
C SER A 124 20.87 -5.97 13.72
N ALA A 125 21.69 -6.57 12.86
CA ALA A 125 22.62 -7.61 13.28
C ALA A 125 23.69 -7.05 14.25
N GLN A 126 24.28 -5.91 13.91
CA GLN A 126 25.28 -5.25 14.75
C GLN A 126 24.72 -4.79 16.09
N LEU A 127 23.49 -4.27 16.10
CA LEU A 127 22.79 -3.90 17.33
C LEU A 127 22.67 -5.09 18.29
N LYS A 128 22.35 -6.27 17.78
CA LYS A 128 22.31 -7.50 18.60
C LYS A 128 23.68 -7.86 19.18
N VAL A 129 24.74 -7.74 18.39
CA VAL A 129 26.12 -8.02 18.84
C VAL A 129 26.51 -7.06 19.97
N VAL A 130 26.30 -5.74 19.75
CA VAL A 130 26.62 -4.71 20.75
C VAL A 130 25.78 -4.89 22.02
N THR A 131 24.51 -5.17 21.90
CA THR A 131 23.60 -5.40 23.02
C THR A 131 24.05 -6.61 23.84
N ASN A 132 24.42 -7.72 23.19
CA ASN A 132 24.93 -8.91 23.90
C ASN A 132 26.26 -8.62 24.59
N ALA A 133 27.18 -7.92 23.95
CA ALA A 133 28.42 -7.51 24.56
C ALA A 133 28.22 -6.63 25.81
N GLN A 134 27.30 -5.65 25.73
CA GLN A 134 26.96 -4.81 26.89
C GLN A 134 26.29 -5.62 28.00
N LYS A 135 25.48 -6.61 27.65
CA LYS A 135 24.87 -7.53 28.62
C LYS A 135 25.92 -8.36 29.36
N CYS A 136 26.94 -8.87 28.68
CA CYS A 136 28.06 -9.59 29.31
C CYS A 136 28.86 -8.71 30.30
N MET A 137 28.87 -7.37 30.04
CA MET A 137 29.50 -6.40 30.96
C MET A 137 28.58 -5.94 32.11
N GLY A 138 27.42 -6.59 32.31
CA GLY A 138 26.46 -6.24 33.36
C GLY A 138 25.60 -4.99 33.05
N ARG A 139 25.65 -4.49 31.83
CA ARG A 139 24.89 -3.32 31.35
C ARG A 139 23.68 -3.75 30.49
N ASP A 140 22.83 -4.59 31.09
CA ASP A 140 21.63 -5.09 30.41
C ASP A 140 20.54 -3.98 30.31
N VAL A 141 19.91 -3.88 29.16
CA VAL A 141 18.78 -2.96 28.90
C VAL A 141 17.46 -3.53 29.41
N SER A 142 17.39 -4.83 29.64
CA SER A 142 16.18 -5.51 30.11
C SER A 142 16.03 -5.53 31.63
N SER A 143 17.11 -5.29 32.41
CA SER A 143 17.15 -5.44 33.87
C SER A 143 17.46 -4.14 34.59
N GLY A 144 16.86 -3.94 35.77
CA GLY A 144 17.11 -2.80 36.67
C GLY A 144 16.08 -1.67 36.57
N SER A 145 16.36 -0.56 37.24
CA SER A 145 15.52 0.64 37.25
C SER A 145 15.38 1.26 35.84
N ILE A 146 14.28 1.91 35.58
CA ILE A 146 13.99 2.59 34.29
C ILE A 146 15.11 3.54 33.89
N ILE A 147 15.66 4.31 34.83
CA ILE A 147 16.78 5.24 34.60
C ILE A 147 18.06 4.47 34.20
N LYS A 148 18.36 3.36 34.86
CA LYS A 148 19.53 2.52 34.53
C LYS A 148 19.38 1.90 33.14
N ARG A 149 18.20 1.41 32.80
CA ARG A 149 17.87 0.87 31.46
C ARG A 149 18.02 1.94 30.36
N ALA A 150 17.52 3.15 30.60
CA ALA A 150 17.67 4.26 29.67
C ALA A 150 19.16 4.63 29.48
N LYS A 151 19.96 4.71 30.54
CA LYS A 151 21.39 5.00 30.47
C LYS A 151 22.14 3.92 29.68
N ASN A 152 21.83 2.64 29.91
CA ASN A 152 22.43 1.52 29.17
C ASN A 152 22.03 1.58 27.69
N GLY A 153 20.76 1.91 27.37
CA GLY A 153 20.29 2.12 26.02
C GLY A 153 21.02 3.26 25.30
N LEU A 154 21.23 4.39 25.97
CA LEU A 154 22.01 5.51 25.43
C LEU A 154 23.45 5.13 25.12
N ASN A 155 24.09 4.32 25.98
CA ASN A 155 25.45 3.82 25.73
C ASN A 155 25.48 2.95 24.45
N ILE A 156 24.53 2.03 24.30
CA ILE A 156 24.43 1.21 23.09
C ILE A 156 24.24 2.12 21.86
N LEU A 157 23.38 3.13 21.96
CA LEU A 157 23.11 4.06 20.87
C LEU A 157 24.36 4.86 20.49
N SER A 158 25.16 5.31 21.47
CA SER A 158 26.44 5.98 21.24
C SER A 158 27.43 5.08 20.48
N ILE A 159 27.58 3.82 20.91
CA ILE A 159 28.46 2.85 20.24
C ILE A 159 27.99 2.60 18.80
N MET A 160 26.67 2.44 18.60
CA MET A 160 26.09 2.22 17.28
C MET A 160 26.27 3.43 16.36
N THR A 161 26.21 4.64 16.91
CA THR A 161 26.43 5.87 16.11
C THR A 161 27.87 5.95 15.63
N THR A 162 28.86 5.71 16.51
CA THR A 162 30.28 5.68 16.15
C THR A 162 30.54 4.63 15.07
N TRP A 163 30.05 3.41 15.29
CA TRP A 163 30.17 2.33 14.31
C TRP A 163 29.52 2.68 12.95
N SER A 164 28.37 3.36 12.97
CA SER A 164 27.68 3.76 11.74
C SER A 164 28.46 4.77 10.93
N LEU A 165 29.07 5.77 11.61
CA LEU A 165 29.91 6.79 10.96
C LEU A 165 31.16 6.17 10.35
N GLU A 166 31.83 5.28 11.10
CA GLU A 166 33.00 4.55 10.59
C GLU A 166 32.68 3.71 9.36
N ASN A 167 31.58 2.92 9.40
CA ASN A 167 31.10 2.18 8.24
C ASN A 167 30.70 3.05 7.07
N ALA A 168 30.17 4.26 7.30
CA ALA A 168 29.83 5.19 6.23
C ALA A 168 31.08 5.71 5.50
N ILE A 169 32.14 6.03 6.24
CA ILE A 169 33.43 6.46 5.66
C ILE A 169 34.06 5.34 4.85
N GLU A 170 34.18 4.13 5.42
CA GLU A 170 34.72 2.96 4.71
C GLU A 170 33.92 2.64 3.43
N THR A 171 32.60 2.74 3.52
CA THR A 171 31.72 2.52 2.36
C THR A 171 31.96 3.58 1.27
N ALA A 172 32.10 4.85 1.67
CA ALA A 172 32.36 5.94 0.72
C ALA A 172 33.71 5.76 0.02
N ASP A 173 34.76 5.38 0.76
CA ASP A 173 36.09 5.13 0.19
C ASP A 173 36.11 3.90 -0.72
N SER A 174 35.43 2.83 -0.33
CA SER A 174 35.23 1.66 -1.19
C SER A 174 34.46 2.00 -2.47
N MET A 175 33.50 2.92 -2.42
CA MET A 175 32.78 3.36 -3.60
C MET A 175 33.65 4.21 -4.52
N LYS A 176 34.46 5.12 -3.97
CA LYS A 176 35.41 5.93 -4.73
C LYS A 176 36.44 5.05 -5.46
N SER A 177 36.99 4.05 -4.75
CA SER A 177 37.96 3.13 -5.35
C SER A 177 37.38 2.28 -6.49
N ARG A 178 36.08 2.04 -6.48
CA ARG A 178 35.34 1.35 -7.57
C ARG A 178 34.91 2.30 -8.69
N GLY A 179 35.41 3.54 -8.72
CA GLY A 179 35.09 4.52 -9.77
C GLY A 179 33.69 5.13 -9.64
N TYR A 180 33.11 5.20 -8.44
CA TYR A 180 31.85 5.89 -8.27
C TYR A 180 32.02 7.40 -8.54
N GLY A 181 31.14 7.97 -9.36
CA GLY A 181 31.21 9.39 -9.76
C GLY A 181 31.97 9.67 -11.07
N VAL A 182 32.60 8.66 -11.68
CA VAL A 182 33.27 8.82 -12.98
C VAL A 182 32.19 8.89 -14.08
N PRO A 183 32.34 9.82 -15.07
CA PRO A 183 31.41 9.94 -16.19
C PRO A 183 31.42 8.67 -17.05
N GLY A 184 30.27 8.30 -17.62
CA GLY A 184 30.12 7.11 -18.48
C GLY A 184 29.78 5.81 -17.72
N ARG A 185 29.61 5.84 -16.40
CA ARG A 185 29.23 4.65 -15.64
C ARG A 185 27.77 4.29 -15.87
N THR A 186 27.52 3.03 -16.23
CA THR A 186 26.17 2.46 -16.38
C THR A 186 25.78 1.68 -15.12
N ALA A 187 24.50 1.72 -14.76
CA ALA A 187 23.94 0.89 -13.70
C ALA A 187 23.32 -0.38 -14.28
N PHE A 188 23.72 -1.53 -13.74
CA PHE A 188 23.08 -2.80 -14.09
C PHE A 188 21.69 -2.87 -13.45
N SER A 189 20.70 -3.21 -14.25
CA SER A 189 19.33 -3.47 -13.78
C SER A 189 18.82 -4.79 -14.36
N ILE A 190 18.27 -5.64 -13.51
CA ILE A 190 17.62 -6.89 -13.91
C ILE A 190 16.29 -6.60 -14.63
N PHE A 191 15.66 -5.47 -14.29
CA PHE A 191 14.38 -5.07 -14.87
C PHE A 191 14.60 -4.26 -16.14
N THR A 192 13.85 -4.58 -17.19
CA THR A 192 13.82 -3.85 -18.46
C THR A 192 12.38 -3.42 -18.75
N PHE A 193 12.22 -2.22 -19.31
CA PHE A 193 10.92 -1.69 -19.67
C PHE A 193 10.64 -1.99 -21.14
N ASP A 194 9.83 -3.02 -21.38
CA ASP A 194 9.56 -3.55 -22.71
C ASP A 194 8.42 -2.80 -23.44
N LYS A 195 8.31 -3.06 -24.76
CA LYS A 195 7.21 -2.52 -25.58
C LYS A 195 5.82 -2.94 -25.07
N ARG A 196 5.73 -4.10 -24.42
CA ARG A 196 4.51 -4.62 -23.81
C ARG A 196 4.11 -3.76 -22.61
N ASP A 197 5.06 -3.44 -21.75
CA ASP A 197 4.82 -2.64 -20.53
C ASP A 197 4.42 -1.22 -20.89
N LYS A 198 5.03 -0.66 -21.95
CA LYS A 198 4.64 0.64 -22.50
C LYS A 198 3.20 0.67 -23.00
N LYS A 199 2.75 -0.38 -23.72
CA LYS A 199 1.37 -0.49 -24.18
C LYS A 199 0.38 -0.62 -23.02
N ALA A 200 0.71 -1.44 -22.01
CA ALA A 200 -0.10 -1.59 -20.80
C ALA A 200 -0.23 -0.26 -20.04
N LEU A 201 0.88 0.46 -19.87
CA LEU A 201 0.91 1.77 -19.22
C LEU A 201 0.01 2.79 -19.95
N ILE A 202 0.12 2.88 -21.26
CA ILE A 202 -0.70 3.80 -22.06
C ILE A 202 -2.18 3.45 -21.94
N CYS A 203 -2.54 2.16 -21.99
CA CYS A 203 -3.91 1.69 -21.84
C CYS A 203 -4.48 2.06 -20.46
N ILE A 204 -3.73 1.79 -19.38
CA ILE A 204 -4.14 2.11 -18.00
C ILE A 204 -4.31 3.62 -17.82
N LEU A 205 -3.39 4.42 -18.36
CA LEU A 205 -3.48 5.88 -18.30
C LEU A 205 -4.69 6.41 -19.06
N ALA A 206 -4.97 5.89 -20.26
CA ALA A 206 -6.14 6.29 -21.04
C ALA A 206 -7.44 5.95 -20.31
N LEU A 207 -7.57 4.73 -19.75
CA LEU A 207 -8.72 4.34 -18.94
C LEU A 207 -8.87 5.22 -17.69
N GLY A 208 -7.74 5.52 -17.01
CA GLY A 208 -7.72 6.39 -15.83
C GLY A 208 -8.15 7.83 -16.13
N ILE A 209 -7.65 8.42 -17.21
CA ILE A 209 -8.05 9.77 -17.64
C ILE A 209 -9.51 9.81 -18.00
N TYR A 210 -10.02 8.81 -18.71
CA TYR A 210 -11.44 8.73 -19.08
C TYR A 210 -12.34 8.64 -17.84
N THR A 211 -12.00 7.79 -16.86
CA THR A 211 -12.78 7.67 -15.62
C THR A 211 -12.73 8.94 -14.79
N LEU A 212 -11.57 9.61 -14.71
CA LEU A 212 -11.43 10.89 -14.02
C LEU A 212 -12.25 11.99 -14.69
N SER A 213 -12.22 12.09 -16.02
CA SER A 213 -13.02 13.08 -16.75
C SER A 213 -14.51 12.83 -16.57
N GLY A 214 -14.97 11.57 -16.61
CA GLY A 214 -16.36 11.21 -16.34
C GLY A 214 -16.80 11.55 -14.91
N SER A 215 -15.93 11.36 -13.93
CA SER A 215 -16.20 11.76 -12.53
C SER A 215 -16.30 13.27 -12.36
N LEU A 216 -15.43 14.04 -13.02
CA LEU A 216 -15.46 15.51 -13.00
C LEU A 216 -16.71 16.09 -13.70
N MET A 217 -17.25 15.39 -14.70
CA MET A 217 -18.49 15.75 -15.37
C MET A 217 -19.76 15.37 -14.58
N GLY A 218 -19.61 14.83 -13.36
CA GLY A 218 -20.74 14.47 -12.51
C GLY A 218 -21.42 13.14 -12.85
N ALA A 219 -20.86 12.32 -13.76
CA ALA A 219 -21.46 11.04 -14.16
C ALA A 219 -21.53 9.99 -13.02
N ILE A 220 -20.76 10.19 -11.97
CA ILE A 220 -20.65 9.29 -10.80
C ILE A 220 -21.04 10.03 -9.50
N ASP A 221 -21.78 11.11 -9.60
CA ASP A 221 -22.17 11.86 -8.41
C ASP A 221 -23.16 11.08 -7.56
N PHE A 222 -22.86 11.02 -6.28
CA PHE A 222 -23.66 10.37 -5.27
C PHE A 222 -23.63 11.19 -3.97
N ASN A 223 -24.79 11.73 -3.62
CA ASN A 223 -24.98 12.54 -2.43
C ASN A 223 -25.73 11.72 -1.37
N PHE A 224 -25.14 11.61 -0.18
CA PHE A 224 -25.74 10.89 0.95
C PHE A 224 -26.66 11.80 1.76
N PHE A 225 -26.34 13.07 1.88
CA PHE A 225 -27.05 14.05 2.71
C PHE A 225 -27.57 15.22 1.87
N PRO A 226 -28.76 15.77 2.19
CA PRO A 226 -29.69 15.38 3.25
C PRO A 226 -30.51 14.12 2.93
N SER A 227 -30.57 13.71 1.68
CA SER A 227 -31.25 12.49 1.19
C SER A 227 -30.35 11.78 0.18
N VAL A 228 -30.46 10.46 0.08
CA VAL A 228 -29.70 9.67 -0.88
C VAL A 228 -30.16 10.01 -2.30
N LYS A 229 -29.28 10.69 -3.06
CA LYS A 229 -29.51 11.05 -4.47
C LYS A 229 -28.38 10.48 -5.31
N THR A 230 -28.75 9.76 -6.36
CA THR A 230 -27.84 9.27 -7.40
C THR A 230 -27.96 10.14 -8.65
N ALA A 231 -26.86 10.34 -9.37
CA ALA A 231 -26.94 10.86 -10.73
C ALA A 231 -27.80 9.94 -11.60
N GLU A 232 -28.52 10.51 -12.57
CA GLU A 232 -29.33 9.72 -13.51
C GLU A 232 -28.43 8.75 -14.29
N LEU A 233 -28.88 7.50 -14.42
CA LEU A 233 -28.18 6.46 -15.18
C LEU A 233 -28.20 6.78 -16.67
N SER A 234 -27.35 7.70 -17.10
CA SER A 234 -27.10 8.01 -18.51
C SER A 234 -26.23 6.92 -19.14
N ALA A 235 -26.36 6.73 -20.48
CA ALA A 235 -25.48 5.86 -21.26
C ALA A 235 -23.99 6.23 -21.05
N PHE A 236 -23.68 7.51 -20.87
CA PHE A 236 -22.36 8.00 -20.52
C PHE A 236 -21.91 7.51 -19.12
N GLY A 237 -22.78 7.59 -18.10
CA GLY A 237 -22.49 7.08 -16.77
C GLY A 237 -22.17 5.58 -16.78
N ILE A 238 -22.95 4.78 -17.50
CA ILE A 238 -22.70 3.33 -17.66
C ILE A 238 -21.33 3.07 -18.30
N SER A 239 -20.93 3.86 -19.31
CA SER A 239 -19.60 3.73 -19.94
C SER A 239 -18.47 4.04 -18.97
N VAL A 240 -18.63 5.02 -18.08
CA VAL A 240 -17.65 5.37 -17.06
C VAL A 240 -17.53 4.25 -16.00
N PHE A 241 -18.64 3.66 -15.55
CA PHE A 241 -18.59 2.49 -14.66
C PHE A 241 -17.91 1.28 -15.29
N ALA A 242 -18.20 1.00 -16.56
CA ALA A 242 -17.56 -0.09 -17.31
C ALA A 242 -16.05 0.14 -17.44
N THR A 243 -15.64 1.36 -17.75
CA THR A 243 -14.23 1.73 -17.86
C THR A 243 -13.51 1.64 -16.51
N TYR A 244 -14.17 2.07 -15.44
CA TYR A 244 -13.65 1.91 -14.07
C TYR A 244 -13.50 0.44 -13.69
N PHE A 245 -14.47 -0.40 -14.03
CA PHE A 245 -14.37 -1.85 -13.82
C PHE A 245 -13.19 -2.46 -14.58
N LEU A 246 -13.00 -2.09 -15.85
CA LEU A 246 -11.85 -2.53 -16.64
C LEU A 246 -10.52 -2.06 -16.06
N LEU A 247 -10.47 -0.84 -15.55
CA LEU A 247 -9.29 -0.30 -14.88
C LEU A 247 -8.95 -1.13 -13.64
N CYS A 248 -9.93 -1.36 -12.76
CA CYS A 248 -9.73 -2.11 -11.52
C CYS A 248 -9.36 -3.57 -11.77
N ILE A 249 -9.93 -4.22 -12.79
CA ILE A 249 -9.67 -5.63 -13.08
C ILE A 249 -8.41 -5.84 -13.94
N SER A 250 -7.81 -4.77 -14.49
CA SER A 250 -6.64 -4.84 -15.36
C SER A 250 -5.45 -5.60 -14.76
N PRO A 251 -5.08 -5.46 -13.45
CA PRO A 251 -3.98 -6.22 -12.86
C PRO A 251 -4.28 -7.73 -12.82
N VAL A 252 -5.53 -8.09 -12.56
CA VAL A 252 -5.99 -9.49 -12.54
C VAL A 252 -5.86 -10.12 -13.93
N ILE A 253 -6.27 -9.37 -14.98
CA ILE A 253 -6.18 -9.85 -16.37
C ILE A 253 -4.72 -10.04 -16.78
N ILE A 254 -3.85 -9.10 -16.42
CA ILE A 254 -2.42 -9.19 -16.74
C ILE A 254 -1.81 -10.43 -16.07
N GLU A 255 -2.07 -10.64 -14.80
CA GLU A 255 -1.56 -11.79 -14.02
C GLU A 255 -2.04 -13.12 -14.61
N ILE A 256 -3.35 -13.25 -14.92
CA ILE A 256 -3.90 -14.45 -15.54
C ILE A 256 -3.21 -14.76 -16.89
N ARG A 257 -2.96 -13.74 -17.70
CA ARG A 257 -2.27 -13.90 -18.99
C ARG A 257 -0.83 -14.36 -18.80
N GLU A 258 -0.12 -13.83 -17.84
CA GLU A 258 1.26 -14.22 -17.50
C GLU A 258 1.30 -15.68 -17.02
N VAL A 259 0.46 -16.04 -16.07
CA VAL A 259 0.39 -17.41 -15.53
C VAL A 259 0.07 -18.42 -16.64
N ARG A 260 -0.90 -18.10 -17.53
CA ARG A 260 -1.22 -18.97 -18.68
C ARG A 260 -0.04 -19.13 -19.64
N LYS A 261 0.69 -18.04 -19.91
CA LYS A 261 1.88 -18.06 -20.77
C LYS A 261 2.99 -18.92 -20.15
N TRP A 262 3.23 -18.79 -18.86
CA TRP A 262 4.21 -19.61 -18.13
C TRP A 262 3.84 -21.08 -18.15
N ASN A 263 2.59 -21.44 -17.91
CA ASN A 263 2.12 -22.81 -17.96
C ASN A 263 2.26 -23.42 -19.37
N ALA A 264 1.97 -22.65 -20.42
CA ALA A 264 2.16 -23.09 -21.80
C ALA A 264 3.64 -23.27 -22.20
N LEU A 265 4.56 -22.50 -21.62
CA LEU A 265 6.00 -22.68 -21.82
C LEU A 265 6.50 -23.92 -21.05
N ARG A 266 6.03 -24.11 -19.83
CA ARG A 266 6.41 -25.23 -18.96
C ARG A 266 5.95 -26.60 -19.49
N SER A 267 4.81 -26.62 -20.19
CA SER A 267 4.31 -27.86 -20.85
C SER A 267 5.07 -28.25 -22.13
N LYS A 268 5.98 -27.38 -22.60
CA LYS A 268 6.83 -27.63 -23.78
C LYS A 268 8.24 -28.14 -23.45
N ILE A 269 8.58 -28.09 -22.15
CA ILE A 269 9.83 -28.62 -21.58
C ILE A 269 9.55 -29.99 -20.97
#